data_77b7ce6dfe7bbe45505025456214dbb1
#
_entry.id   77b7ce6dfe7bbe45505025456214dbb1
#
_cell.length_a   1.000
_cell.length_b   1.000
_cell.length_c   1.000
_cell.angle_alpha   90.00
_cell.angle_beta   90.00
_cell.angle_gamma   90.00
#
_symmetry.space_group_name_H-M   'P 1'
#
loop_
_entity.id
_entity.type
_entity.pdbx_description
1 polymer ?
#
loop_
_entity_poly.entity_id
_entity_poly.type
_entity_poly.pdbx_seq_one_letter_code
_entity_poly.pdbx_strand_id
1 'polypeptide(L)'
;AHWSLEQKKTYTFVNLADPELNIQWPIPLEESERSEADLKHPMLRDAKPMAPKRTMVFGCNGKLGKAIRQYAEDHHLEGFEYHDTDTFDISDAHAFENVDWDLYGTIINAAAFTAVDAAETAEGRKAAWLTNVQGVKNLAKVATDHKITLVHISSDYVFDGELEFHKEDEGFAPLGVYGQTKAAGDALVENVPQHYLLRSSWVIGEGRNFVTRMLGLAQSGEPAEAPRDQFGRLTFTFDMANAIFHLLTTHAEYGTYNMTGSGKVASWYDIAKIVYETAEADISALKANSVEEYVQNTHGALRPRNCSLDLSKLESTGYAPVDWEEALHDYLQKEIAK
;
A
#
# COMPACT_ATOMS: atom_id res chain seq x y z
N ALA A 1 23.04 -10.98 20.27
CA ALA A 1 22.50 -9.67 20.01
C ALA A 1 23.53 -8.64 20.48
N HIS A 2 24.06 -7.83 19.55
CA HIS A 2 24.96 -6.72 19.90
C HIS A 2 24.10 -5.49 20.17
N TRP A 3 24.02 -5.11 21.43
CA TRP A 3 23.32 -3.92 21.89
C TRP A 3 24.27 -2.72 21.81
N SER A 4 23.91 -1.65 21.10
CA SER A 4 24.68 -0.42 21.20
C SER A 4 24.36 0.30 22.53
N LEU A 5 25.35 1.05 23.06
CA LEU A 5 25.15 1.84 24.28
C LEU A 5 24.07 2.95 24.10
N GLU A 6 23.83 3.38 22.88
CA GLU A 6 22.78 4.36 22.55
C GLU A 6 21.40 3.75 22.61
N GLN A 7 21.23 2.50 22.17
CA GLN A 7 19.96 1.78 22.29
C GLN A 7 19.53 1.54 23.74
N LYS A 8 20.48 1.48 24.69
CA LYS A 8 20.13 1.37 26.13
C LYS A 8 19.28 2.52 26.64
N LYS A 9 19.33 3.70 26.01
CA LYS A 9 18.56 4.88 26.44
C LYS A 9 17.06 4.78 26.09
N THR A 10 16.70 3.90 25.16
CA THR A 10 15.32 3.74 24.67
C THR A 10 14.58 2.60 25.35
N TYR A 11 15.28 1.75 26.14
CA TYR A 11 14.65 0.63 26.84
C TYR A 11 14.16 1.03 28.22
N THR A 12 13.02 0.50 28.60
CA THR A 12 12.56 0.47 29.98
C THR A 12 12.91 -0.90 30.59
N PHE A 13 13.20 -0.89 31.86
CA PHE A 13 13.59 -2.05 32.60
C PHE A 13 12.63 -2.23 33.76
N VAL A 14 12.33 -3.49 34.07
CA VAL A 14 11.55 -3.89 35.26
C VAL A 14 12.40 -4.79 36.11
N ASN A 15 12.26 -4.69 37.42
CA ASN A 15 12.97 -5.53 38.36
C ASN A 15 12.52 -6.99 38.17
N LEU A 16 13.48 -7.88 37.90
CA LEU A 16 13.18 -9.30 37.64
C LEU A 16 12.67 -10.04 38.84
N ALA A 17 12.79 -9.48 40.04
CA ALA A 17 12.23 -10.01 41.29
C ALA A 17 10.82 -9.48 41.60
N ASP A 18 10.20 -8.72 40.66
CA ASP A 18 8.86 -8.19 40.85
C ASP A 18 7.83 -9.33 40.92
N PRO A 19 7.08 -9.46 42.02
CA PRO A 19 6.11 -10.55 42.20
C PRO A 19 4.93 -10.42 41.25
N GLU A 20 4.60 -9.23 40.70
CA GLU A 20 3.52 -9.00 39.73
C GLU A 20 3.83 -9.63 38.37
N LEU A 21 5.11 -9.81 38.01
CA LEU A 21 5.52 -10.51 36.81
C LEU A 21 5.25 -12.01 36.84
N ASN A 22 5.15 -12.58 38.03
CA ASN A 22 4.91 -14.02 38.26
C ASN A 22 5.77 -14.94 37.37
N ILE A 23 7.05 -14.59 37.18
CA ILE A 23 7.97 -15.38 36.35
C ILE A 23 8.48 -16.57 37.18
N GLN A 24 8.30 -17.79 36.65
CA GLN A 24 8.85 -18.99 37.22
C GLN A 24 10.31 -19.13 36.75
N TRP A 25 11.23 -18.62 37.54
CA TRP A 25 12.65 -18.70 37.21
C TRP A 25 13.16 -20.13 37.36
N PRO A 26 13.93 -20.67 36.39
CA PRO A 26 14.47 -22.04 36.50
C PRO A 26 15.55 -22.16 37.59
N ILE A 27 16.17 -21.06 38.00
CA ILE A 27 17.10 -20.94 39.11
C ILE A 27 16.54 -19.91 40.08
N PRO A 28 16.46 -20.18 41.39
CA PRO A 28 16.05 -19.20 42.38
C PRO A 28 16.87 -17.90 42.25
N LEU A 29 16.23 -16.76 42.38
CA LEU A 29 16.89 -15.47 42.19
C LEU A 29 18.01 -15.24 43.21
N GLU A 30 17.90 -15.82 44.39
CA GLU A 30 18.91 -15.79 45.47
C GLU A 30 20.21 -16.51 45.07
N GLU A 31 20.10 -17.50 44.17
CA GLU A 31 21.23 -18.30 43.66
C GLU A 31 21.79 -17.76 42.36
N SER A 32 21.18 -16.71 41.78
CA SER A 32 21.59 -16.13 40.51
C SER A 32 22.58 -14.97 40.72
N GLU A 33 23.59 -14.87 39.84
CA GLU A 33 24.44 -13.69 39.76
C GLU A 33 23.66 -12.56 39.08
N ARG A 34 23.49 -11.43 39.77
CA ARG A 34 22.78 -10.24 39.30
C ARG A 34 23.66 -9.01 39.38
N SER A 35 23.63 -8.17 38.40
CA SER A 35 24.32 -6.90 38.45
C SER A 35 23.62 -5.93 39.43
N GLU A 36 24.38 -4.94 39.95
CA GLU A 36 23.76 -3.88 40.75
C GLU A 36 22.68 -3.11 40.00
N ALA A 37 22.77 -3.01 38.65
CA ALA A 37 21.77 -2.39 37.81
C ALA A 37 20.46 -3.19 37.82
N ASP A 38 20.53 -4.51 37.69
CA ASP A 38 19.36 -5.40 37.70
C ASP A 38 18.59 -5.31 39.03
N LEU A 39 19.32 -5.13 40.15
CA LEU A 39 18.72 -4.98 41.47
C LEU A 39 18.04 -3.65 41.70
N LYS A 40 18.43 -2.62 40.92
CA LYS A 40 17.93 -1.21 41.03
C LYS A 40 16.83 -0.87 40.05
N HIS A 41 16.46 -1.77 39.14
CA HIS A 41 15.35 -1.53 38.23
C HIS A 41 14.02 -1.31 38.98
N PRO A 42 13.13 -0.44 38.47
CA PRO A 42 11.84 -0.18 39.11
C PRO A 42 10.96 -1.43 39.10
N MET A 43 10.05 -1.55 40.06
CA MET A 43 8.98 -2.53 40.03
C MET A 43 8.00 -2.20 38.89
N LEU A 44 7.23 -3.18 38.41
CA LEU A 44 6.32 -3.06 37.26
C LEU A 44 5.37 -1.82 37.40
N ARG A 45 4.79 -1.66 38.59
CA ARG A 45 3.91 -0.52 38.90
C ARG A 45 4.57 0.87 38.79
N ASP A 46 5.89 0.93 38.94
CA ASP A 46 6.69 2.15 38.94
C ASP A 46 7.49 2.31 37.61
N ALA A 47 7.50 1.26 36.79
CA ALA A 47 8.19 1.24 35.52
C ALA A 47 7.47 2.13 34.50
N LYS A 48 8.25 2.96 33.80
CA LYS A 48 7.69 3.75 32.70
C LYS A 48 7.60 2.83 31.47
N PRO A 49 6.41 2.64 30.90
CA PRO A 49 6.30 1.87 29.66
C PRO A 49 7.10 2.54 28.54
N MET A 50 7.66 1.73 27.67
CA MET A 50 8.24 2.27 26.43
C MET A 50 7.12 2.96 25.62
N ALA A 51 7.42 4.15 25.09
CA ALA A 51 6.49 4.77 24.16
C ALA A 51 6.26 3.84 22.96
N PRO A 52 5.01 3.65 22.50
CA PRO A 52 4.74 2.86 21.33
C PRO A 52 5.47 3.47 20.13
N LYS A 53 6.02 2.61 19.27
CA LYS A 53 6.65 3.07 18.04
C LYS A 53 5.62 3.66 17.09
N ARG A 54 6.05 4.68 16.34
CA ARG A 54 5.21 5.42 15.41
C ARG A 54 5.12 4.74 14.04
N THR A 55 4.14 5.16 13.27
CA THR A 55 3.99 4.80 11.85
C THR A 55 4.21 6.05 11.00
N MET A 56 5.12 5.96 10.03
CA MET A 56 5.35 7.02 9.05
C MET A 56 4.64 6.66 7.74
N VAL A 57 3.84 7.58 7.20
CA VAL A 57 3.06 7.38 5.99
C VAL A 57 3.53 8.36 4.91
N PHE A 58 4.02 7.85 3.79
CA PHE A 58 4.41 8.65 2.63
C PHE A 58 3.33 8.63 1.55
N GLY A 59 3.17 9.77 0.83
CA GLY A 59 2.11 9.95 -0.16
C GLY A 59 0.74 10.20 0.49
N CYS A 60 0.72 10.91 1.61
CA CYS A 60 -0.45 11.11 2.46
C CYS A 60 -1.59 11.89 1.78
N ASN A 61 -1.28 12.73 0.77
CA ASN A 61 -2.27 13.50 0.02
C ASN A 61 -2.86 12.72 -1.17
N GLY A 62 -2.28 11.55 -1.50
CA GLY A 62 -2.80 10.64 -2.51
C GLY A 62 -4.10 9.94 -2.07
N LYS A 63 -4.76 9.26 -3.01
CA LYS A 63 -6.03 8.56 -2.74
C LYS A 63 -5.91 7.55 -1.58
N LEU A 64 -4.88 6.71 -1.61
CA LEU A 64 -4.66 5.71 -0.56
C LEU A 64 -4.17 6.36 0.75
N GLY A 65 -3.28 7.36 0.67
CA GLY A 65 -2.81 8.07 1.87
C GLY A 65 -3.95 8.70 2.67
N LYS A 66 -4.95 9.27 1.98
CA LYS A 66 -6.18 9.79 2.61
C LYS A 66 -7.01 8.67 3.24
N ALA A 67 -7.15 7.53 2.56
CA ALA A 67 -7.89 6.38 3.10
C ALA A 67 -7.19 5.78 4.34
N ILE A 68 -5.86 5.72 4.35
CA ILE A 68 -5.07 5.30 5.53
C ILE A 68 -5.29 6.27 6.70
N ARG A 69 -5.27 7.58 6.43
CA ARG A 69 -5.55 8.59 7.46
C ARG A 69 -6.96 8.44 8.02
N GLN A 70 -7.96 8.31 7.15
CA GLN A 70 -9.34 8.11 7.55
C GLN A 70 -9.50 6.85 8.40
N TYR A 71 -8.88 5.74 8.00
CA TYR A 71 -8.89 4.50 8.79
C TYR A 71 -8.31 4.73 10.19
N ALA A 72 -7.16 5.41 10.29
CA ALA A 72 -6.52 5.67 11.58
C ALA A 72 -7.41 6.56 12.49
N GLU A 73 -8.06 7.56 11.91
CA GLU A 73 -9.00 8.44 12.63
C GLU A 73 -10.24 7.68 13.12
N ASP A 74 -10.88 6.89 12.26
CA ASP A 74 -12.08 6.12 12.57
C ASP A 74 -11.84 5.06 13.67
N HIS A 75 -10.61 4.52 13.73
CA HIS A 75 -10.21 3.53 14.73
C HIS A 75 -9.43 4.14 15.90
N HIS A 76 -9.36 5.46 16.00
CA HIS A 76 -8.63 6.19 17.07
C HIS A 76 -7.19 5.73 17.26
N LEU A 77 -6.49 5.43 16.15
CA LEU A 77 -5.09 5.04 16.19
C LEU A 77 -4.19 6.26 16.33
N GLU A 78 -3.22 6.19 17.22
CA GLU A 78 -2.28 7.27 17.51
C GLU A 78 -0.88 6.96 16.97
N GLY A 79 0.00 7.98 16.94
CA GLY A 79 1.40 7.80 16.58
C GLY A 79 1.66 7.75 15.07
N PHE A 80 0.77 8.32 14.25
CA PHE A 80 0.96 8.44 12.81
C PHE A 80 1.60 9.79 12.45
N GLU A 81 2.60 9.74 11.57
CA GLU A 81 3.18 10.91 10.91
C GLU A 81 2.97 10.80 9.41
N TYR A 82 2.48 11.88 8.79
CA TYR A 82 2.04 11.90 7.40
C TYR A 82 2.90 12.86 6.58
N HIS A 83 3.52 12.34 5.53
CA HIS A 83 4.40 13.10 4.66
C HIS A 83 3.98 12.99 3.19
N ASP A 84 4.22 14.06 2.48
CA ASP A 84 4.18 14.13 1.02
C ASP A 84 5.46 14.77 0.52
N THR A 85 5.67 14.86 -0.79
CA THR A 85 6.90 15.36 -1.42
C THR A 85 7.36 16.72 -0.88
N ASP A 86 6.41 17.60 -0.54
CA ASP A 86 6.70 18.93 0.00
C ASP A 86 7.31 18.91 1.40
N THR A 87 7.05 17.88 2.19
CA THR A 87 7.52 17.74 3.57
C THR A 87 8.62 16.71 3.72
N PHE A 88 8.65 15.71 2.85
CA PHE A 88 9.67 14.66 2.84
C PHE A 88 9.74 14.01 1.46
N ASP A 89 10.74 14.37 0.66
CA ASP A 89 10.99 13.73 -0.62
C ASP A 89 11.72 12.40 -0.42
N ILE A 90 11.05 11.28 -0.63
CA ILE A 90 11.63 9.94 -0.49
C ILE A 90 12.80 9.69 -1.47
N SER A 91 12.87 10.44 -2.57
CA SER A 91 13.95 10.31 -3.55
C SER A 91 15.24 11.03 -3.12
N ASP A 92 15.17 11.97 -2.19
CA ASP A 92 16.32 12.65 -1.62
C ASP A 92 16.91 11.86 -0.44
N ALA A 93 18.08 11.29 -0.63
CA ALA A 93 18.76 10.54 0.42
C ALA A 93 19.09 11.38 1.68
N HIS A 94 19.31 12.71 1.51
CA HIS A 94 19.61 13.59 2.63
C HIS A 94 18.41 13.82 3.56
N ALA A 95 17.17 13.67 3.05
CA ALA A 95 15.98 13.77 3.89
C ALA A 95 15.95 12.73 5.03
N PHE A 96 16.64 11.60 4.83
CA PHE A 96 16.69 10.49 5.79
C PHE A 96 17.71 10.67 6.91
N GLU A 97 18.72 11.57 6.75
CA GLU A 97 19.86 11.68 7.67
C GLU A 97 19.49 12.25 9.05
N ASN A 98 18.45 13.08 9.14
CA ASN A 98 18.09 13.80 10.37
C ASN A 98 16.85 13.20 11.07
N VAL A 99 16.42 12.00 10.68
CA VAL A 99 15.28 11.30 11.29
C VAL A 99 15.78 10.31 12.33
N ASP A 100 15.22 10.36 13.52
CA ASP A 100 15.41 9.32 14.53
C ASP A 100 14.53 8.11 14.20
N TRP A 101 15.06 7.22 13.36
CA TRP A 101 14.36 6.03 12.88
C TRP A 101 14.03 5.03 13.98
N ASP A 102 14.68 5.09 15.12
CA ASP A 102 14.40 4.21 16.27
C ASP A 102 13.02 4.48 16.89
N LEU A 103 12.42 5.63 16.59
CA LEU A 103 11.04 5.97 17.01
C LEU A 103 9.97 5.25 16.18
N TYR A 104 10.31 4.69 15.02
CA TYR A 104 9.34 4.13 14.09
C TYR A 104 9.36 2.61 14.09
N GLY A 105 8.18 2.01 14.03
CA GLY A 105 7.97 0.57 13.90
C GLY A 105 7.47 0.18 12.51
N THR A 106 6.82 1.12 11.82
CA THR A 106 6.20 0.88 10.51
C THR A 106 6.41 2.08 9.60
N ILE A 107 6.69 1.80 8.33
CA ILE A 107 6.62 2.75 7.23
C ILE A 107 5.57 2.25 6.26
N ILE A 108 4.60 3.10 5.88
CA ILE A 108 3.62 2.82 4.84
C ILE A 108 3.93 3.73 3.65
N ASN A 109 4.42 3.16 2.56
CA ASN A 109 4.73 3.88 1.34
C ASN A 109 3.59 3.80 0.32
N ALA A 110 2.73 4.81 0.33
CA ALA A 110 1.70 5.05 -0.69
C ALA A 110 2.16 6.11 -1.73
N ALA A 111 3.39 6.62 -1.64
CA ALA A 111 3.96 7.54 -2.61
C ALA A 111 4.43 6.77 -3.86
N ALA A 112 4.01 7.23 -5.02
CA ALA A 112 4.46 6.70 -6.31
C ALA A 112 4.24 7.72 -7.42
N PHE A 113 5.06 7.67 -8.46
CA PHE A 113 4.74 8.25 -9.75
C PHE A 113 3.74 7.32 -10.46
N THR A 114 2.51 7.79 -10.68
CA THR A 114 1.40 6.95 -11.20
C THR A 114 0.87 7.40 -12.56
N ALA A 115 1.48 8.42 -13.18
CA ALA A 115 1.08 8.92 -14.49
C ALA A 115 1.63 8.00 -15.59
N VAL A 116 0.93 6.88 -15.85
CA VAL A 116 1.36 5.77 -16.72
C VAL A 116 1.80 6.24 -18.09
N ASP A 117 0.96 7.06 -18.78
CA ASP A 117 1.28 7.56 -20.13
C ASP A 117 2.44 8.57 -20.10
N ALA A 118 2.48 9.43 -19.09
CA ALA A 118 3.57 10.38 -18.93
C ALA A 118 4.92 9.71 -18.67
N ALA A 119 4.94 8.51 -18.08
CA ALA A 119 6.16 7.74 -17.84
C ALA A 119 6.91 7.39 -19.14
N GLU A 120 6.24 7.35 -20.29
CA GLU A 120 6.87 7.07 -21.59
C GLU A 120 7.63 8.29 -22.14
N THR A 121 7.38 9.49 -21.64
CA THR A 121 8.17 10.68 -22.00
C THR A 121 9.53 10.69 -21.33
N ALA A 122 10.49 11.47 -21.84
CA ALA A 122 11.84 11.55 -21.26
C ALA A 122 11.82 12.08 -19.82
N GLU A 123 11.00 13.12 -19.56
CA GLU A 123 10.84 13.74 -18.24
C GLU A 123 10.08 12.82 -17.29
N GLY A 124 8.97 12.23 -17.75
CA GLY A 124 8.17 11.31 -16.95
C GLY A 124 8.92 10.04 -16.58
N ARG A 125 9.71 9.49 -17.50
CA ARG A 125 10.59 8.34 -17.23
C ARG A 125 11.56 8.64 -16.12
N LYS A 126 12.23 9.80 -16.17
CA LYS A 126 13.15 10.22 -15.13
C LYS A 126 12.45 10.35 -13.77
N ALA A 127 11.28 10.99 -13.74
CA ALA A 127 10.49 11.16 -12.53
C ALA A 127 10.01 9.81 -11.97
N ALA A 128 9.54 8.90 -12.83
CA ALA A 128 9.11 7.56 -12.44
C ALA A 128 10.26 6.75 -11.80
N TRP A 129 11.45 6.75 -12.42
CA TRP A 129 12.63 6.09 -11.85
C TRP A 129 13.07 6.72 -10.54
N LEU A 130 13.00 8.04 -10.42
CA LEU A 130 13.38 8.75 -9.21
C LEU A 130 12.45 8.38 -8.04
N THR A 131 11.14 8.43 -8.25
CA THR A 131 10.17 8.14 -7.17
C THR A 131 10.03 6.63 -6.91
N ASN A 132 9.76 5.84 -7.96
CA ASN A 132 9.39 4.43 -7.81
C ASN A 132 10.60 3.50 -7.57
N VAL A 133 11.81 3.96 -7.85
CA VAL A 133 13.01 3.14 -7.66
C VAL A 133 13.96 3.76 -6.65
N GLN A 134 14.45 5.00 -6.88
CA GLN A 134 15.40 5.62 -5.95
C GLN A 134 14.75 5.89 -4.59
N GLY A 135 13.51 6.40 -4.57
CA GLY A 135 12.75 6.61 -3.33
C GLY A 135 12.52 5.30 -2.58
N VAL A 136 12.10 4.25 -3.30
CA VAL A 136 11.87 2.93 -2.71
C VAL A 136 13.18 2.32 -2.17
N LYS A 137 14.30 2.50 -2.89
CA LYS A 137 15.63 2.07 -2.42
C LYS A 137 16.00 2.72 -1.07
N ASN A 138 15.74 4.02 -0.92
CA ASN A 138 16.03 4.74 0.33
C ASN A 138 15.18 4.20 1.49
N LEU A 139 13.87 3.97 1.24
CA LEU A 139 12.95 3.39 2.23
C LEU A 139 13.34 1.94 2.60
N ALA A 140 13.67 1.11 1.61
CA ALA A 140 14.08 -0.27 1.83
C ALA A 140 15.37 -0.35 2.67
N LYS A 141 16.33 0.56 2.41
CA LYS A 141 17.56 0.66 3.20
C LYS A 141 17.27 0.98 4.66
N VAL A 142 16.48 2.02 4.92
CA VAL A 142 16.14 2.43 6.29
C VAL A 142 15.35 1.35 7.01
N ALA A 143 14.35 0.76 6.34
CA ALA A 143 13.55 -0.31 6.91
C ALA A 143 14.43 -1.51 7.33
N THR A 144 15.42 -1.87 6.50
CA THR A 144 16.37 -2.95 6.80
C THR A 144 17.29 -2.59 7.96
N ASP A 145 17.92 -1.40 7.91
CA ASP A 145 18.92 -0.97 8.89
C ASP A 145 18.32 -0.82 10.30
N HIS A 146 17.07 -0.34 10.41
CA HIS A 146 16.37 -0.06 11.67
C HIS A 146 15.31 -1.10 12.05
N LYS A 147 15.18 -2.20 11.26
CA LYS A 147 14.18 -3.28 11.49
C LYS A 147 12.75 -2.74 11.58
N ILE A 148 12.41 -1.84 10.66
CA ILE A 148 11.09 -1.24 10.51
C ILE A 148 10.29 -2.09 9.52
N THR A 149 9.02 -2.35 9.82
CA THR A 149 8.12 -3.00 8.86
C THR A 149 7.81 -2.04 7.70
N LEU A 150 8.14 -2.43 6.48
CA LEU A 150 7.86 -1.65 5.27
C LEU A 150 6.62 -2.20 4.57
N VAL A 151 5.55 -1.40 4.55
CA VAL A 151 4.39 -1.63 3.69
C VAL A 151 4.58 -0.82 2.40
N HIS A 152 4.59 -1.49 1.24
CA HIS A 152 4.78 -0.84 -0.05
C HIS A 152 3.68 -1.21 -1.03
N ILE A 153 3.17 -0.22 -1.75
CA ILE A 153 2.10 -0.42 -2.74
C ILE A 153 2.70 -0.51 -4.13
N SER A 154 2.38 -1.61 -4.82
CA SER A 154 2.77 -1.87 -6.19
C SER A 154 1.56 -2.00 -7.13
N SER A 155 1.76 -2.56 -8.29
CA SER A 155 0.79 -2.62 -9.38
C SER A 155 0.84 -3.96 -10.11
N ASP A 156 -0.29 -4.35 -10.67
CA ASP A 156 -0.45 -5.38 -11.69
C ASP A 156 0.38 -5.13 -12.96
N TYR A 157 0.78 -3.89 -13.24
CA TYR A 157 1.63 -3.52 -14.40
C TYR A 157 3.06 -4.08 -14.33
N VAL A 158 3.43 -4.75 -13.25
CA VAL A 158 4.66 -5.54 -13.17
C VAL A 158 4.60 -6.82 -14.01
N PHE A 159 3.41 -7.21 -14.48
CA PHE A 159 3.13 -8.37 -15.33
C PHE A 159 2.82 -7.96 -16.78
N ASP A 160 2.82 -8.93 -17.70
CA ASP A 160 2.49 -8.73 -19.13
C ASP A 160 0.99 -8.77 -19.43
N GLY A 161 0.18 -9.36 -18.52
CA GLY A 161 -1.26 -9.55 -18.71
C GLY A 161 -1.63 -10.72 -19.61
N GLU A 162 -0.76 -11.72 -19.79
CA GLU A 162 -1.05 -12.93 -20.55
C GLU A 162 -1.83 -13.96 -19.72
N LEU A 163 -1.57 -14.04 -18.40
CA LEU A 163 -2.28 -14.94 -17.51
C LEU A 163 -3.62 -14.37 -17.07
N GLU A 164 -4.60 -15.26 -16.81
CA GLU A 164 -5.93 -14.87 -16.36
C GLU A 164 -5.93 -14.40 -14.89
N PHE A 165 -5.11 -15.03 -14.04
CA PHE A 165 -4.94 -14.64 -12.64
C PHE A 165 -3.44 -14.66 -12.30
N HIS A 166 -2.84 -13.46 -12.18
CA HIS A 166 -1.45 -13.31 -11.81
C HIS A 166 -1.25 -13.64 -10.33
N LYS A 167 -0.20 -14.41 -10.02
CA LYS A 167 0.18 -14.78 -8.65
C LYS A 167 1.36 -13.96 -8.14
N GLU A 168 1.55 -13.97 -6.83
CA GLU A 168 2.61 -13.21 -6.18
C GLU A 168 4.02 -13.69 -6.55
N ASP A 169 4.19 -14.97 -6.86
CA ASP A 169 5.46 -15.62 -7.23
C ASP A 169 5.76 -15.61 -8.73
N GLU A 170 4.89 -14.99 -9.54
CA GLU A 170 5.10 -14.84 -10.97
C GLU A 170 6.25 -13.87 -11.26
N GLY A 171 7.05 -14.19 -12.30
CA GLY A 171 8.16 -13.34 -12.74
C GLY A 171 7.71 -12.01 -13.33
N PHE A 172 8.52 -10.98 -13.16
CA PHE A 172 8.23 -9.66 -13.73
C PHE A 172 8.32 -9.68 -15.27
N ALA A 173 7.31 -9.11 -15.93
CA ALA A 173 7.24 -8.96 -17.38
C ALA A 173 6.56 -7.63 -17.79
N PRO A 174 7.00 -6.47 -17.27
CA PRO A 174 6.34 -5.19 -17.47
C PRO A 174 6.41 -4.70 -18.92
N LEU A 175 5.29 -4.23 -19.49
CA LEU A 175 5.20 -3.79 -20.88
C LEU A 175 5.69 -2.34 -21.10
N GLY A 176 5.50 -1.44 -20.12
CA GLY A 176 5.81 -0.03 -20.22
C GLY A 176 6.72 0.47 -19.09
N VAL A 177 7.18 1.71 -19.21
CA VAL A 177 8.12 2.32 -18.26
C VAL A 177 7.57 2.36 -16.83
N TYR A 178 6.30 2.69 -16.67
CA TYR A 178 5.67 2.68 -15.35
C TYR A 178 5.81 1.31 -14.68
N GLY A 179 5.39 0.24 -15.38
CA GLY A 179 5.51 -1.13 -14.89
C GLY A 179 6.97 -1.52 -14.60
N GLN A 180 7.92 -1.15 -15.47
CA GLN A 180 9.36 -1.39 -15.25
C GLN A 180 9.84 -0.75 -13.95
N THR A 181 9.43 0.50 -13.66
CA THR A 181 9.84 1.17 -12.43
C THR A 181 9.20 0.56 -11.19
N LYS A 182 7.93 0.10 -11.30
CA LYS A 182 7.26 -0.60 -10.20
C LYS A 182 7.91 -1.96 -9.93
N ALA A 183 8.19 -2.76 -10.97
CA ALA A 183 8.89 -4.03 -10.83
C ALA A 183 10.29 -3.88 -10.23
N ALA A 184 11.05 -2.83 -10.63
CA ALA A 184 12.34 -2.53 -10.02
C ALA A 184 12.21 -2.15 -8.53
N GLY A 185 11.16 -1.40 -8.16
CA GLY A 185 10.82 -1.09 -6.77
C GLY A 185 10.45 -2.35 -5.98
N ASP A 186 9.62 -3.23 -6.54
CA ASP A 186 9.23 -4.51 -5.94
C ASP A 186 10.45 -5.36 -5.59
N ALA A 187 11.38 -5.51 -6.54
CA ALA A 187 12.63 -6.28 -6.33
C ALA A 187 13.49 -5.71 -5.19
N LEU A 188 13.43 -4.42 -4.91
CA LEU A 188 14.10 -3.81 -3.75
C LEU A 188 13.38 -4.14 -2.45
N VAL A 189 12.05 -4.07 -2.44
CA VAL A 189 11.22 -4.33 -1.25
C VAL A 189 11.25 -5.80 -0.85
N GLU A 190 11.24 -6.73 -1.81
CA GLU A 190 11.31 -8.17 -1.57
C GLU A 190 12.59 -8.60 -0.81
N ASN A 191 13.64 -7.75 -0.81
CA ASN A 191 14.85 -7.97 -0.01
C ASN A 191 14.80 -7.38 1.41
N VAL A 192 13.73 -6.66 1.78
CA VAL A 192 13.53 -6.15 3.15
C VAL A 192 12.97 -7.28 4.02
N PRO A 193 13.62 -7.67 5.14
CA PRO A 193 13.17 -8.82 5.93
C PRO A 193 11.77 -8.70 6.51
N GLN A 194 11.33 -7.47 6.82
CA GLN A 194 10.02 -7.18 7.39
C GLN A 194 9.25 -6.31 6.40
N HIS A 195 8.57 -6.94 5.42
CA HIS A 195 7.81 -6.18 4.43
C HIS A 195 6.44 -6.79 4.14
N TYR A 196 5.52 -5.91 3.76
CA TYR A 196 4.28 -6.24 3.08
C TYR A 196 4.27 -5.46 1.75
N LEU A 197 4.44 -6.18 0.64
CA LEU A 197 4.33 -5.63 -0.70
C LEU A 197 2.93 -5.95 -1.23
N LEU A 198 2.10 -4.93 -1.46
CA LEU A 198 0.75 -5.11 -1.98
C LEU A 198 0.69 -4.71 -3.45
N ARG A 199 0.49 -5.67 -4.36
CA ARG A 199 0.21 -5.43 -5.76
C ARG A 199 -1.28 -5.23 -5.95
N SER A 200 -1.68 -4.12 -6.57
CA SER A 200 -3.09 -3.80 -6.81
C SER A 200 -3.35 -3.43 -8.27
N SER A 201 -4.62 -3.48 -8.66
CA SER A 201 -5.08 -3.03 -9.97
C SER A 201 -6.19 -1.98 -9.81
N TRP A 202 -6.33 -1.09 -10.78
CA TRP A 202 -7.50 -0.23 -11.00
C TRP A 202 -8.02 0.51 -9.76
N VAL A 203 -7.15 1.26 -9.11
CA VAL A 203 -7.42 1.89 -7.81
C VAL A 203 -8.45 3.01 -7.91
N ILE A 204 -9.54 2.87 -7.17
CA ILE A 204 -10.63 3.82 -7.00
C ILE A 204 -10.60 4.42 -5.60
N GLY A 205 -10.65 5.74 -5.52
CA GLY A 205 -10.68 6.47 -4.26
C GLY A 205 -11.24 7.87 -4.48
N GLU A 206 -11.13 8.73 -3.47
CA GLU A 206 -11.60 10.09 -3.53
C GLU A 206 -10.98 10.88 -4.71
N GLY A 207 -11.76 11.75 -5.34
CA GLY A 207 -11.35 12.62 -6.43
C GLY A 207 -11.36 11.95 -7.80
N ARG A 208 -10.60 12.52 -8.75
CA ARG A 208 -10.65 12.11 -10.15
C ARG A 208 -10.10 10.68 -10.37
N ASN A 209 -10.94 9.80 -10.94
CA ASN A 209 -10.61 8.44 -11.34
C ASN A 209 -11.45 8.03 -12.56
N PHE A 210 -11.31 6.78 -13.02
CA PHE A 210 -12.08 6.30 -14.18
C PHE A 210 -13.59 6.38 -13.95
N VAL A 211 -14.06 5.93 -12.77
CA VAL A 211 -15.50 5.89 -12.43
C VAL A 211 -16.09 7.30 -12.41
N THR A 212 -15.44 8.25 -11.72
CA THR A 212 -15.93 9.66 -11.67
C THR A 212 -15.87 10.34 -13.02
N ARG A 213 -14.89 9.97 -13.88
CA ARG A 213 -14.84 10.47 -15.27
C ARG A 213 -16.02 9.94 -16.09
N MET A 214 -16.29 8.63 -16.03
CA MET A 214 -17.43 8.02 -16.74
C MET A 214 -18.75 8.58 -16.25
N LEU A 215 -18.90 8.78 -14.94
CA LEU A 215 -20.09 9.40 -14.34
C LEU A 215 -20.32 10.82 -14.87
N GLY A 216 -19.28 11.65 -14.94
CA GLY A 216 -19.36 12.99 -15.49
C GLY A 216 -19.77 13.00 -16.96
N LEU A 217 -19.23 12.09 -17.78
CA LEU A 217 -19.61 11.94 -19.19
C LEU A 217 -21.07 11.45 -19.34
N ALA A 218 -21.48 10.50 -18.52
CA ALA A 218 -22.86 10.01 -18.48
C ALA A 218 -23.85 11.14 -18.16
N GLN A 219 -23.55 11.96 -17.15
CA GLN A 219 -24.39 13.09 -16.73
C GLN A 219 -24.43 14.24 -17.74
N SER A 220 -23.33 14.49 -18.45
CA SER A 220 -23.26 15.55 -19.49
C SER A 220 -23.85 15.10 -20.83
N GLY A 221 -24.05 13.80 -21.05
CA GLY A 221 -24.46 13.25 -22.35
C GLY A 221 -23.36 13.28 -23.41
N GLU A 222 -22.09 13.52 -23.02
CA GLU A 222 -20.97 13.52 -23.93
C GLU A 222 -20.57 12.09 -24.34
N PRO A 223 -20.11 11.88 -25.60
CA PRO A 223 -19.63 10.57 -26.02
C PRO A 223 -18.47 10.08 -25.17
N ALA A 224 -18.51 8.79 -24.80
CA ALA A 224 -17.44 8.13 -24.07
C ALA A 224 -16.99 6.86 -24.79
N GLU A 225 -15.73 6.49 -24.53
CA GLU A 225 -15.15 5.23 -25.01
C GLU A 225 -14.43 4.53 -23.87
N ALA A 226 -14.52 3.18 -23.85
CA ALA A 226 -13.82 2.35 -22.88
C ALA A 226 -13.37 1.03 -23.52
N PRO A 227 -12.16 0.51 -23.14
CA PRO A 227 -11.66 -0.76 -23.66
C PRO A 227 -12.52 -1.94 -23.24
N ARG A 228 -12.88 -2.81 -24.21
CA ARG A 228 -13.66 -4.02 -23.97
C ARG A 228 -12.77 -5.27 -23.79
N ASP A 229 -11.49 -5.13 -24.05
CA ASP A 229 -10.50 -6.23 -24.07
C ASP A 229 -9.33 -5.98 -23.06
N GLN A 230 -9.55 -5.13 -22.08
CA GLN A 230 -8.73 -5.02 -20.89
C GLN A 230 -9.56 -5.42 -19.68
N PHE A 231 -9.12 -6.47 -18.98
CA PHE A 231 -9.88 -7.16 -17.94
C PHE A 231 -9.22 -7.00 -16.57
N GLY A 232 -10.02 -6.87 -15.53
CA GLY A 232 -9.55 -6.76 -14.15
C GLY A 232 -10.69 -6.59 -13.16
N ARG A 233 -10.36 -6.11 -11.98
CA ARG A 233 -11.29 -5.77 -10.90
C ARG A 233 -10.90 -4.43 -10.30
N LEU A 234 -11.88 -3.65 -9.85
CA LEU A 234 -11.63 -2.40 -9.15
C LEU A 234 -11.06 -2.67 -7.76
N THR A 235 -10.16 -1.80 -7.32
CA THR A 235 -9.60 -1.81 -5.98
C THR A 235 -9.97 -0.51 -5.28
N PHE A 236 -10.80 -0.56 -4.26
CA PHE A 236 -11.17 0.62 -3.50
C PHE A 236 -10.13 0.93 -2.42
N THR A 237 -9.77 2.21 -2.28
CA THR A 237 -8.72 2.63 -1.34
C THR A 237 -9.06 2.37 0.12
N PHE A 238 -10.34 2.38 0.49
CA PHE A 238 -10.76 2.02 1.85
C PHE A 238 -10.49 0.54 2.15
N ASP A 239 -10.73 -0.34 1.17
CA ASP A 239 -10.48 -1.77 1.31
C ASP A 239 -8.98 -2.07 1.34
N MET A 240 -8.17 -1.34 0.52
CA MET A 240 -6.71 -1.42 0.63
C MET A 240 -6.21 -1.00 2.01
N ALA A 241 -6.75 0.08 2.60
CA ALA A 241 -6.40 0.49 3.95
C ALA A 241 -6.76 -0.60 4.96
N ASN A 242 -7.97 -1.17 4.88
CA ASN A 242 -8.38 -2.30 5.71
C ASN A 242 -7.43 -3.49 5.60
N ALA A 243 -7.02 -3.88 4.38
CA ALA A 243 -6.07 -4.97 4.15
C ALA A 243 -4.69 -4.68 4.75
N ILE A 244 -4.16 -3.46 4.59
CA ILE A 244 -2.88 -3.03 5.18
C ILE A 244 -2.93 -3.19 6.71
N PHE A 245 -3.96 -2.65 7.35
CA PHE A 245 -4.08 -2.74 8.81
C PHE A 245 -4.39 -4.15 9.29
N HIS A 246 -5.12 -4.95 8.51
CA HIS A 246 -5.29 -6.38 8.80
C HIS A 246 -3.95 -7.10 8.85
N LEU A 247 -3.12 -6.97 7.81
CA LEU A 247 -1.80 -7.62 7.79
C LEU A 247 -0.90 -7.17 8.95
N LEU A 248 -0.92 -5.87 9.28
CA LEU A 248 -0.14 -5.31 10.38
C LEU A 248 -0.61 -5.80 11.76
N THR A 249 -1.93 -5.84 12.00
CA THR A 249 -2.50 -6.18 13.32
C THR A 249 -2.56 -7.67 13.59
N THR A 250 -2.74 -8.49 12.55
CA THR A 250 -2.70 -9.96 12.68
C THR A 250 -1.29 -10.52 12.65
N HIS A 251 -0.29 -9.66 12.39
CA HIS A 251 1.09 -10.09 12.18
C HIS A 251 1.18 -11.22 11.13
N ALA A 252 0.48 -11.04 10.00
CA ALA A 252 0.52 -11.97 8.89
C ALA A 252 1.98 -12.23 8.45
N GLU A 253 2.23 -13.35 7.78
CA GLU A 253 3.56 -13.65 7.25
C GLU A 253 4.04 -12.53 6.33
N TYR A 254 5.29 -12.06 6.53
CA TYR A 254 5.88 -11.05 5.65
C TYR A 254 6.00 -11.56 4.22
N GLY A 255 5.85 -10.67 3.27
CA GLY A 255 6.00 -10.99 1.85
C GLY A 255 5.09 -10.18 0.93
N THR A 256 5.00 -10.64 -0.32
CA THR A 256 4.17 -10.03 -1.37
C THR A 256 2.74 -10.58 -1.29
N TYR A 257 1.76 -9.70 -1.46
CA TYR A 257 0.33 -10.00 -1.51
C TYR A 257 -0.33 -9.28 -2.69
N ASN A 258 -1.21 -9.97 -3.37
CA ASN A 258 -2.12 -9.35 -4.31
C ASN A 258 -3.33 -8.79 -3.57
N MET A 259 -3.72 -7.54 -3.90
CA MET A 259 -4.84 -6.85 -3.27
C MET A 259 -5.69 -6.12 -4.30
N THR A 260 -6.87 -6.65 -4.59
CA THR A 260 -7.91 -6.01 -5.40
C THR A 260 -9.28 -6.45 -4.86
N GLY A 261 -10.36 -5.83 -5.31
CA GLY A 261 -11.69 -6.30 -4.98
C GLY A 261 -11.91 -7.76 -5.41
N SER A 262 -12.75 -8.49 -4.69
CA SER A 262 -13.24 -9.81 -5.07
C SER A 262 -14.35 -9.72 -6.12
N GLY A 263 -14.93 -10.85 -6.52
CA GLY A 263 -16.01 -10.92 -7.48
C GLY A 263 -15.55 -11.24 -8.89
N LYS A 264 -16.43 -11.04 -9.87
CA LYS A 264 -16.18 -11.37 -11.28
C LYS A 264 -15.13 -10.45 -11.91
N VAL A 265 -14.41 -10.97 -12.90
CA VAL A 265 -13.54 -10.16 -13.76
C VAL A 265 -14.42 -9.41 -14.77
N ALA A 266 -14.13 -8.13 -15.00
CA ALA A 266 -14.86 -7.29 -15.95
C ALA A 266 -13.92 -6.46 -16.80
N SER A 267 -14.37 -6.02 -17.97
CA SER A 267 -13.64 -5.05 -18.77
C SER A 267 -13.93 -3.62 -18.31
N TRP A 268 -13.07 -2.66 -18.71
CA TRP A 268 -13.37 -1.24 -18.49
C TRP A 268 -14.69 -0.82 -19.12
N TYR A 269 -15.05 -1.42 -20.27
CA TYR A 269 -16.34 -1.17 -20.90
C TYR A 269 -17.52 -1.68 -20.06
N ASP A 270 -17.40 -2.88 -19.46
CA ASP A 270 -18.45 -3.41 -18.57
C ASP A 270 -18.62 -2.53 -17.33
N ILE A 271 -17.52 -2.06 -16.74
CA ILE A 271 -17.57 -1.14 -15.60
C ILE A 271 -18.22 0.21 -16.01
N ALA A 272 -17.86 0.75 -17.19
CA ALA A 272 -18.48 1.96 -17.68
C ALA A 272 -19.99 1.79 -17.94
N LYS A 273 -20.44 0.61 -18.37
CA LYS A 273 -21.88 0.30 -18.51
C LYS A 273 -22.60 0.40 -17.16
N ILE A 274 -22.05 -0.22 -16.10
CA ILE A 274 -22.63 -0.15 -14.76
C ILE A 274 -22.73 1.32 -14.31
N VAL A 275 -21.73 2.16 -14.59
CA VAL A 275 -21.76 3.60 -14.26
C VAL A 275 -22.91 4.29 -14.99
N TYR A 276 -23.09 4.06 -16.32
CA TYR A 276 -24.14 4.66 -17.12
C TYR A 276 -25.54 4.20 -16.68
N GLU A 277 -25.69 2.90 -16.41
CA GLU A 277 -26.96 2.31 -15.93
C GLU A 277 -27.33 2.88 -14.55
N THR A 278 -26.36 3.01 -13.63
CA THR A 278 -26.61 3.59 -12.29
C THR A 278 -26.93 5.10 -12.36
N ALA A 279 -26.36 5.82 -13.33
CA ALA A 279 -26.64 7.22 -13.57
C ALA A 279 -27.92 7.48 -14.38
N GLU A 280 -28.66 6.42 -14.76
CA GLU A 280 -29.85 6.48 -15.66
C GLU A 280 -29.56 7.23 -16.97
N ALA A 281 -28.33 7.13 -17.50
CA ALA A 281 -27.88 7.83 -18.68
C ALA A 281 -28.06 7.01 -19.96
N ASP A 282 -28.04 7.70 -21.11
CA ASP A 282 -28.15 7.06 -22.42
C ASP A 282 -26.88 6.23 -22.74
N ILE A 283 -26.99 4.92 -22.64
CA ILE A 283 -25.89 3.98 -22.91
C ILE A 283 -25.42 4.01 -24.37
N SER A 284 -26.22 4.53 -25.32
CA SER A 284 -25.81 4.66 -26.71
C SER A 284 -24.66 5.65 -26.93
N ALA A 285 -24.42 6.54 -25.96
CA ALA A 285 -23.29 7.46 -25.93
C ALA A 285 -21.97 6.77 -25.56
N LEU A 286 -22.01 5.55 -24.95
CA LEU A 286 -20.84 4.78 -24.56
C LEU A 286 -20.47 3.78 -25.68
N LYS A 287 -19.24 3.92 -26.22
CA LYS A 287 -18.70 3.02 -27.23
C LYS A 287 -17.60 2.11 -26.66
N ALA A 288 -17.59 0.87 -27.15
CA ALA A 288 -16.48 -0.02 -26.88
C ALA A 288 -15.35 0.25 -27.88
N ASN A 289 -14.11 0.32 -27.39
CA ASN A 289 -12.89 0.28 -28.21
C ASN A 289 -11.99 -0.87 -27.76
N SER A 290 -10.84 -1.07 -28.40
CA SER A 290 -9.79 -1.99 -27.95
C SER A 290 -8.67 -1.23 -27.25
N VAL A 291 -7.82 -1.97 -26.50
CA VAL A 291 -6.59 -1.40 -25.91
C VAL A 291 -5.68 -0.86 -27.02
N GLU A 292 -5.56 -1.56 -28.14
CA GLU A 292 -4.75 -1.11 -29.28
C GLU A 292 -5.27 0.21 -29.86
N GLU A 293 -6.58 0.33 -30.07
CA GLU A 293 -7.20 1.57 -30.53
C GLU A 293 -6.98 2.70 -29.54
N TYR A 294 -7.14 2.42 -28.25
CA TYR A 294 -6.85 3.39 -27.19
C TYR A 294 -5.40 3.88 -27.23
N VAL A 295 -4.42 2.98 -27.30
CA VAL A 295 -2.99 3.30 -27.33
C VAL A 295 -2.64 4.10 -28.60
N GLN A 296 -3.17 3.72 -29.76
CA GLN A 296 -2.95 4.43 -31.03
C GLN A 296 -3.50 5.86 -30.98
N ASN A 297 -4.72 6.03 -30.46
CA ASN A 297 -5.39 7.33 -30.41
C ASN A 297 -4.76 8.28 -29.39
N THR A 298 -4.23 7.76 -28.28
CA THR A 298 -3.68 8.57 -27.19
C THR A 298 -2.15 8.67 -27.20
N HIS A 299 -1.47 7.89 -28.04
CA HIS A 299 -0.01 7.67 -27.98
C HIS A 299 0.42 7.24 -26.57
N GLY A 300 -0.45 6.50 -25.88
CA GLY A 300 -0.29 6.09 -24.50
C GLY A 300 0.66 4.92 -24.33
N ALA A 301 0.94 4.59 -23.08
CA ALA A 301 1.74 3.42 -22.71
C ALA A 301 1.02 2.10 -23.07
N LEU A 302 1.80 1.06 -23.35
CA LEU A 302 1.27 -0.30 -23.45
C LEU A 302 0.68 -0.72 -22.09
N ARG A 303 -0.47 -1.38 -22.16
CA ARG A 303 -1.20 -1.87 -20.98
C ARG A 303 -1.39 -3.37 -21.02
N PRO A 304 -1.25 -4.08 -19.88
CA PRO A 304 -1.60 -5.49 -19.81
C PRO A 304 -3.09 -5.68 -20.15
N ARG A 305 -3.40 -6.70 -20.96
CA ARG A 305 -4.81 -7.02 -21.27
C ARG A 305 -5.55 -7.60 -20.09
N ASN A 306 -4.86 -8.40 -19.29
CA ASN A 306 -5.41 -8.95 -18.07
C ASN A 306 -4.69 -8.39 -16.85
N CYS A 307 -5.45 -7.74 -15.98
CA CYS A 307 -5.03 -7.14 -14.73
C CYS A 307 -5.60 -7.90 -13.52
N SER A 308 -6.12 -9.12 -13.74
CA SER A 308 -6.70 -9.91 -12.67
C SER A 308 -5.63 -10.55 -11.81
N LEU A 309 -5.77 -10.39 -10.50
CA LEU A 309 -4.84 -10.88 -9.50
C LEU A 309 -5.46 -12.04 -8.71
N ASP A 310 -4.69 -13.09 -8.43
CA ASP A 310 -5.09 -14.17 -7.51
C ASP A 310 -5.08 -13.62 -6.07
N LEU A 311 -6.15 -13.83 -5.33
CA LEU A 311 -6.33 -13.31 -3.97
C LEU A 311 -6.12 -14.36 -2.89
N SER A 312 -5.89 -15.62 -3.28
CA SER A 312 -5.87 -16.77 -2.37
C SER A 312 -4.89 -16.60 -1.20
N LYS A 313 -3.74 -15.95 -1.45
CA LYS A 313 -2.74 -15.71 -0.40
C LYS A 313 -3.26 -14.69 0.62
N LEU A 314 -3.85 -13.59 0.18
CA LEU A 314 -4.43 -12.58 1.08
C LEU A 314 -5.60 -13.17 1.87
N GLU A 315 -6.49 -13.92 1.20
CA GLU A 315 -7.63 -14.60 1.82
C GLU A 315 -7.19 -15.63 2.88
N SER A 316 -6.05 -16.30 2.65
CA SER A 316 -5.50 -17.25 3.62
C SER A 316 -5.09 -16.62 4.96
N THR A 317 -4.90 -15.29 5.01
CA THR A 317 -4.66 -14.54 6.26
C THR A 317 -5.93 -14.30 7.07
N GLY A 318 -7.10 -14.67 6.53
CA GLY A 318 -8.41 -14.39 7.11
C GLY A 318 -9.01 -13.05 6.64
N TYR A 319 -8.36 -12.34 5.72
CA TYR A 319 -8.92 -11.14 5.11
C TYR A 319 -9.86 -11.51 3.96
N ALA A 320 -11.03 -10.87 3.90
CA ALA A 320 -11.98 -11.03 2.81
C ALA A 320 -12.08 -9.70 2.03
N PRO A 321 -11.47 -9.60 0.84
CA PRO A 321 -11.61 -8.41 0.00
C PRO A 321 -13.07 -8.16 -0.37
N VAL A 322 -13.50 -6.91 -0.38
CA VAL A 322 -14.88 -6.55 -0.74
C VAL A 322 -15.18 -6.92 -2.20
N ASP A 323 -16.43 -7.27 -2.49
CA ASP A 323 -16.89 -7.40 -3.88
C ASP A 323 -16.84 -6.03 -4.56
N TRP A 324 -16.08 -5.92 -5.66
CA TRP A 324 -15.86 -4.64 -6.31
C TRP A 324 -17.13 -4.05 -6.92
N GLU A 325 -18.08 -4.88 -7.36
CA GLU A 325 -19.33 -4.41 -7.99
C GLU A 325 -20.28 -3.82 -6.92
N GLU A 326 -20.38 -4.47 -5.76
CA GLU A 326 -21.12 -3.95 -4.61
C GLU A 326 -20.49 -2.62 -4.13
N ALA A 327 -19.17 -2.58 -3.97
CA ALA A 327 -18.46 -1.37 -3.58
C ALA A 327 -18.59 -0.24 -4.63
N LEU A 328 -18.67 -0.58 -5.93
CA LEU A 328 -18.89 0.39 -7.00
C LEU A 328 -20.27 1.03 -6.89
N HIS A 329 -21.33 0.24 -6.62
CA HIS A 329 -22.67 0.77 -6.44
C HIS A 329 -22.73 1.74 -5.25
N ASP A 330 -22.15 1.38 -4.12
CA ASP A 330 -22.07 2.25 -2.94
C ASP A 330 -21.30 3.56 -3.22
N TYR A 331 -20.19 3.43 -3.96
CA TYR A 331 -19.38 4.57 -4.36
C TYR A 331 -20.16 5.52 -5.29
N LEU A 332 -20.85 4.99 -6.29
CA LEU A 332 -21.65 5.79 -7.24
C LEU A 332 -22.79 6.49 -6.55
N GLN A 333 -23.51 5.85 -5.62
CA GLN A 333 -24.58 6.52 -4.86
C GLN A 333 -24.05 7.74 -4.11
N LYS A 334 -22.86 7.64 -3.49
CA LYS A 334 -22.22 8.76 -2.79
C LYS A 334 -21.77 9.87 -3.74
N GLU A 335 -21.27 9.53 -4.93
CA GLU A 335 -20.81 10.52 -5.93
C GLU A 335 -22.00 11.24 -6.60
N ILE A 336 -23.10 10.54 -6.85
CA ILE A 336 -24.34 11.12 -7.44
C ILE A 336 -25.03 12.07 -6.44
N ALA A 337 -24.92 11.79 -5.12
CA ALA A 337 -25.52 12.60 -4.09
C ALA A 337 -24.78 13.93 -3.79
N LYS A 338 -23.58 14.13 -4.35
CA LYS A 338 -22.78 15.37 -4.19
C LYS A 338 -23.25 16.46 -5.13
#